data_480bc9ac5676e9ef92f5791d24c598c9
#
_entry.id   480bc9ac5676e9ef92f5791d24c598c9
#
_cell.length_a   1.000
_cell.length_b   1.000
_cell.length_c   1.000
_cell.angle_alpha   90.00
_cell.angle_beta   90.00
_cell.angle_gamma   90.00
#
_symmetry.space_group_name_H-M   'P 1'
#
loop_
_entity.id
_entity.type
_entity.pdbx_description
1 polymer ?
#
loop_
_entity_poly.entity_id
_entity_poly.type
_entity_poly.pdbx_seq_one_letter_code
_entity_poly.pdbx_strand_id
1 'polypeptide(L)'
;MGRCPHEVLECRHYDLPPHFPILLITGEDWRISDVPSGVLHFHNQIEIGLCESDSGCLSLQSTSHRFHAGDVTFISGDVAHTTWSDPGTASKWSYLFVDAEELLRPFFPMEALPNAGLFRQLLSGTFAMVRPEEAPRIRALVNAMMDELTNQGLNYEISVRGLFLTFMTEMMRLLSARGTTTSPRSMGIGPALNYINEHYMEEFSIGDLADLCGMSQSHFRALFRSAMGIGPLEQVNRTRIQKACSLLRMTDSSVLAISELVGYRTLSSFNRHFSAEMGVSPSEWRRAAGNSRMTPILKYSGWLTPPKQIRGEP
;
A
#
# COMPACT_ATOMS: atom_id res chain seq x y z
N MET A 1 4.22 -14.95 32.79
CA MET A 1 3.90 -14.10 31.65
C MET A 1 5.16 -14.00 30.80
N GLY A 2 5.28 -14.86 29.78
CA GLY A 2 6.41 -14.85 28.87
C GLY A 2 6.32 -13.60 27.97
N ARG A 3 7.43 -12.85 27.84
CA ARG A 3 7.59 -11.82 26.81
C ARG A 3 7.43 -12.53 25.46
N CYS A 4 6.45 -12.09 24.64
CA CYS A 4 6.42 -12.45 23.23
C CYS A 4 7.80 -12.15 22.63
N PRO A 5 8.39 -13.05 21.83
CA PRO A 5 9.60 -12.75 21.10
C PRO A 5 9.35 -11.49 20.29
N HIS A 6 10.37 -10.63 20.18
CA HIS A 6 10.29 -9.41 19.34
C HIS A 6 9.99 -9.89 17.92
N GLU A 7 8.74 -9.72 17.48
CA GLU A 7 8.34 -10.00 16.11
C GLU A 7 9.13 -9.06 15.22
N VAL A 8 9.83 -9.61 14.24
CA VAL A 8 10.53 -8.82 13.24
C VAL A 8 9.49 -8.10 12.41
N LEU A 9 9.60 -6.79 12.30
CA LEU A 9 8.72 -5.97 11.47
C LEU A 9 9.44 -5.64 10.16
N GLU A 10 8.80 -5.95 9.03
CA GLU A 10 9.32 -5.74 7.68
C GLU A 10 8.41 -4.79 6.89
N CYS A 11 9.00 -3.85 6.16
CA CYS A 11 8.27 -3.06 5.17
C CYS A 11 8.42 -3.70 3.80
N ARG A 12 7.32 -4.05 3.17
CA ARG A 12 7.27 -4.50 1.78
C ARG A 12 6.86 -3.37 0.88
N HIS A 13 7.73 -3.02 -0.04
CA HIS A 13 7.47 -1.95 -0.99
C HIS A 13 7.00 -2.50 -2.32
N TYR A 14 5.83 -2.05 -2.78
CA TYR A 14 5.28 -2.39 -4.08
C TYR A 14 5.35 -1.17 -4.99
N ASP A 15 6.09 -1.31 -6.09
CA ASP A 15 6.14 -0.31 -7.15
C ASP A 15 4.94 -0.50 -8.06
N LEU A 16 4.05 0.49 -8.11
CA LEU A 16 2.85 0.45 -8.92
C LEU A 16 3.06 1.14 -10.27
N PRO A 17 2.33 0.71 -11.33
CA PRO A 17 2.33 1.40 -12.61
C PRO A 17 1.86 2.84 -12.43
N PRO A 18 2.65 3.84 -12.83
CA PRO A 18 2.41 5.22 -12.40
C PRO A 18 1.18 5.91 -13.02
N HIS A 19 0.69 5.40 -14.17
CA HIS A 19 -0.55 5.95 -14.79
C HIS A 19 -1.81 5.28 -14.25
N PHE A 20 -1.64 4.09 -13.75
CA PHE A 20 -2.69 3.22 -13.34
C PHE A 20 -2.20 2.43 -12.11
N PRO A 21 -2.15 3.09 -10.94
CA PRO A 21 -1.46 2.60 -9.76
C PRO A 21 -2.23 1.49 -9.03
N ILE A 22 -2.34 0.38 -9.71
CA ILE A 22 -2.87 -0.88 -9.21
C ILE A 22 -1.99 -2.03 -9.70
N LEU A 23 -1.72 -2.99 -8.83
CA LEU A 23 -0.96 -4.19 -9.12
C LEU A 23 -1.76 -5.41 -8.70
N LEU A 24 -1.98 -6.33 -9.63
CA LEU A 24 -2.55 -7.64 -9.35
C LEU A 24 -1.42 -8.66 -9.19
N ILE A 25 -1.35 -9.30 -8.02
CA ILE A 25 -0.51 -10.48 -7.77
C ILE A 25 -1.42 -11.70 -7.76
N THR A 26 -1.20 -12.62 -8.68
CA THR A 26 -1.98 -13.85 -8.83
C THR A 26 -1.15 -14.95 -9.49
N GLY A 27 -1.63 -16.18 -9.45
CA GLY A 27 -1.00 -17.31 -10.14
C GLY A 27 -1.38 -18.63 -9.46
N GLU A 28 -1.31 -19.73 -10.21
CA GLU A 28 -1.64 -21.06 -9.67
C GLU A 28 -0.70 -21.49 -8.56
N ASP A 29 0.55 -21.05 -8.63
CA ASP A 29 1.59 -21.39 -7.68
C ASP A 29 1.73 -20.37 -6.53
N TRP A 30 0.94 -19.28 -6.55
CA TRP A 30 0.94 -18.29 -5.48
C TRP A 30 0.12 -18.78 -4.30
N ARG A 31 0.80 -19.41 -3.33
CA ARG A 31 0.18 -20.04 -2.18
C ARG A 31 0.84 -19.63 -0.88
N ILE A 32 0.05 -19.54 0.17
CA ILE A 32 0.52 -19.23 1.53
C ILE A 32 0.81 -20.54 2.26
N SER A 33 2.00 -20.64 2.87
CA SER A 33 2.41 -21.81 3.66
C SER A 33 1.60 -21.98 4.94
N ASP A 34 1.57 -23.19 5.44
CA ASP A 34 1.10 -23.54 6.77
C ASP A 34 2.12 -23.24 7.90
N VAL A 35 3.34 -22.82 7.52
CA VAL A 35 4.38 -22.43 8.48
C VAL A 35 4.35 -20.92 8.67
N PRO A 36 4.02 -20.41 9.88
CA PRO A 36 4.08 -18.99 10.17
C PRO A 36 5.50 -18.45 9.94
N SER A 37 5.61 -17.33 9.25
CA SER A 37 6.92 -16.72 8.92
C SER A 37 7.65 -16.18 10.15
N GLY A 38 6.94 -15.92 11.26
CA GLY A 38 7.47 -15.20 12.42
C GLY A 38 7.78 -13.72 12.16
N VAL A 39 7.41 -13.20 11.00
CA VAL A 39 7.63 -11.81 10.59
C VAL A 39 6.29 -11.17 10.34
N LEU A 40 6.02 -10.05 11.01
CA LEU A 40 4.95 -9.12 10.64
C LEU A 40 5.45 -8.23 9.51
N HIS A 41 4.62 -7.99 8.51
CA HIS A 41 4.94 -7.04 7.46
C HIS A 41 3.82 -6.03 7.29
N PHE A 42 4.20 -4.88 6.77
CA PHE A 42 3.29 -3.85 6.28
C PHE A 42 3.82 -3.34 4.93
N HIS A 43 3.02 -2.59 4.22
CA HIS A 43 3.36 -2.13 2.87
C HIS A 43 2.95 -0.68 2.64
N ASN A 44 3.41 -0.11 1.52
CA ASN A 44 3.16 1.28 1.17
C ASN A 44 1.81 1.52 0.48
N GLN A 45 1.03 0.47 0.24
CA GLN A 45 -0.21 0.51 -0.55
C GLN A 45 -1.37 -0.14 0.22
N ILE A 46 -2.62 0.11 -0.20
CA ILE A 46 -3.74 -0.73 0.25
C ILE A 46 -3.58 -2.12 -0.34
N GLU A 47 -3.81 -3.14 0.48
CA GLU A 47 -3.92 -4.52 0.05
C GLU A 47 -5.38 -4.98 0.09
N ILE A 48 -5.85 -5.54 -1.03
CA ILE A 48 -7.13 -6.23 -1.12
C ILE A 48 -6.83 -7.67 -1.49
N GLY A 49 -7.03 -8.60 -0.55
CA GLY A 49 -6.79 -10.03 -0.75
C GLY A 49 -8.09 -10.78 -1.01
N LEU A 50 -8.07 -11.74 -1.92
CA LEU A 50 -9.11 -12.73 -2.12
C LEU A 50 -8.54 -14.12 -1.86
N CYS A 51 -9.06 -14.80 -0.84
CA CYS A 51 -8.75 -16.19 -0.59
C CYS A 51 -9.51 -17.08 -1.60
N GLU A 52 -8.78 -17.80 -2.47
CA GLU A 52 -9.39 -18.63 -3.51
C GLU A 52 -9.59 -20.07 -3.05
N SER A 53 -8.72 -20.59 -2.17
CA SER A 53 -8.84 -21.95 -1.64
C SER A 53 -8.34 -22.06 -0.20
N ASP A 54 -8.80 -23.11 0.48
CA ASP A 54 -8.36 -23.51 1.81
C ASP A 54 -8.72 -22.51 2.91
N SER A 55 -8.05 -22.63 4.06
CA SER A 55 -8.27 -21.81 5.24
C SER A 55 -6.97 -21.62 6.03
N GLY A 56 -7.02 -20.70 6.99
CA GLY A 56 -5.87 -20.40 7.82
C GLY A 56 -6.12 -19.24 8.78
N CYS A 57 -5.05 -18.58 9.16
CA CYS A 57 -5.06 -17.42 10.05
C CYS A 57 -4.36 -16.23 9.42
N LEU A 58 -4.95 -15.06 9.60
CA LEU A 58 -4.33 -13.77 9.41
C LEU A 58 -4.16 -13.14 10.78
N SER A 59 -2.93 -12.84 11.17
CA SER A 59 -2.60 -12.20 12.45
C SER A 59 -2.21 -10.75 12.23
N LEU A 60 -2.83 -9.90 13.02
CA LEU A 60 -2.36 -8.54 13.30
C LEU A 60 -1.54 -8.61 14.58
N GLN A 61 -0.89 -7.52 14.98
CA GLN A 61 -0.04 -7.50 16.19
C GLN A 61 -0.68 -8.07 17.45
N SER A 62 -1.99 -7.84 17.64
CA SER A 62 -2.71 -8.20 18.88
C SER A 62 -3.88 -9.15 18.70
N THR A 63 -4.28 -9.42 17.45
CA THR A 63 -5.46 -10.22 17.13
C THR A 63 -5.18 -11.15 15.97
N SER A 64 -5.83 -12.31 15.98
CA SER A 64 -5.79 -13.26 14.87
C SER A 64 -7.20 -13.53 14.36
N HIS A 65 -7.33 -13.62 13.05
CA HIS A 65 -8.60 -13.78 12.35
C HIS A 65 -8.54 -15.04 11.46
N ARG A 66 -9.53 -15.90 11.59
CA ARG A 66 -9.66 -17.09 10.74
C ARG A 66 -10.21 -16.69 9.39
N PHE A 67 -9.52 -17.07 8.31
CA PHE A 67 -10.00 -16.93 6.95
C PHE A 67 -10.39 -18.28 6.34
N HIS A 68 -11.24 -18.23 5.30
CA HIS A 68 -11.68 -19.37 4.50
C HIS A 68 -11.74 -18.97 3.04
N ALA A 69 -11.82 -19.96 2.17
CA ALA A 69 -12.03 -19.72 0.75
C ALA A 69 -13.26 -18.82 0.50
N GLY A 70 -13.08 -17.80 -0.30
CA GLY A 70 -14.08 -16.80 -0.62
C GLY A 70 -14.03 -15.52 0.20
N ASP A 71 -13.30 -15.51 1.31
CA ASP A 71 -13.12 -14.29 2.12
C ASP A 71 -12.31 -13.24 1.35
N VAL A 72 -12.70 -11.98 1.55
CA VAL A 72 -11.97 -10.82 1.08
C VAL A 72 -11.33 -10.12 2.28
N THR A 73 -10.04 -9.80 2.18
CA THR A 73 -9.34 -8.95 3.14
C THR A 73 -9.14 -7.56 2.56
N PHE A 74 -9.25 -6.54 3.43
CA PHE A 74 -8.88 -5.17 3.15
C PHE A 74 -7.93 -4.72 4.24
N ILE A 75 -6.72 -4.31 3.86
CA ILE A 75 -5.65 -3.93 4.78
C ILE A 75 -5.05 -2.62 4.28
N SER A 76 -5.13 -1.56 5.08
CA SER A 76 -4.41 -0.32 4.76
C SER A 76 -2.90 -0.53 4.92
N GLY A 77 -2.11 0.23 4.15
CA GLY A 77 -0.68 0.01 4.01
C GLY A 77 0.13 0.03 5.32
N ASP A 78 -0.35 0.74 6.32
CA ASP A 78 0.28 0.91 7.63
C ASP A 78 -0.06 -0.18 8.66
N VAL A 79 -0.91 -1.15 8.31
CA VAL A 79 -1.31 -2.23 9.21
C VAL A 79 -0.37 -3.43 9.10
N ALA A 80 0.39 -3.66 10.17
CA ALA A 80 1.29 -4.80 10.25
C ALA A 80 0.52 -6.11 10.42
N HIS A 81 0.79 -7.07 9.54
CA HIS A 81 0.09 -8.35 9.51
C HIS A 81 0.98 -9.49 9.00
N THR A 82 0.50 -10.71 9.19
CA THR A 82 1.08 -11.93 8.61
C THR A 82 -0.02 -12.96 8.38
N THR A 83 0.15 -13.82 7.39
CA THR A 83 -0.85 -14.81 6.99
C THR A 83 -0.18 -16.18 6.88
N TRP A 84 -0.85 -17.22 7.36
CA TRP A 84 -0.44 -18.62 7.18
C TRP A 84 -1.66 -19.52 7.02
N SER A 85 -1.49 -20.63 6.31
CA SER A 85 -2.55 -21.63 6.08
C SER A 85 -2.69 -22.59 7.26
N ASP A 86 -3.77 -23.34 7.27
CA ASP A 86 -3.95 -24.43 8.23
C ASP A 86 -2.92 -25.55 8.02
N PRO A 87 -2.54 -26.29 9.08
CA PRO A 87 -1.57 -27.35 8.98
C PRO A 87 -1.87 -28.35 7.87
N GLY A 88 -0.89 -28.60 7.00
CA GLY A 88 -1.00 -29.51 5.85
C GLY A 88 -1.73 -28.93 4.64
N THR A 89 -2.07 -27.64 4.64
CA THR A 89 -2.68 -26.95 3.51
C THR A 89 -1.80 -25.81 2.96
N ALA A 90 -2.14 -25.29 1.78
CA ALA A 90 -1.47 -24.15 1.16
C ALA A 90 -2.49 -23.28 0.43
N SER A 91 -3.07 -22.33 1.14
CA SER A 91 -4.17 -21.52 0.61
C SER A 91 -3.72 -20.67 -0.57
N LYS A 92 -4.54 -20.66 -1.62
CA LYS A 92 -4.33 -19.84 -2.80
C LYS A 92 -4.96 -18.47 -2.60
N TRP A 93 -4.23 -17.43 -2.99
CA TRP A 93 -4.66 -16.06 -2.87
C TRP A 93 -4.40 -15.25 -4.14
N SER A 94 -5.23 -14.27 -4.37
CA SER A 94 -4.96 -13.17 -5.29
C SER A 94 -5.01 -11.86 -4.55
N TYR A 95 -4.07 -10.94 -4.85
CA TYR A 95 -3.94 -9.66 -4.17
C TYR A 95 -3.95 -8.50 -5.15
N LEU A 96 -4.67 -7.44 -4.79
CA LEU A 96 -4.58 -6.13 -5.43
C LEU A 96 -3.86 -5.18 -4.47
N PHE A 97 -2.76 -4.58 -4.93
CA PHE A 97 -2.11 -3.46 -4.26
C PHE A 97 -2.49 -2.17 -4.98
N VAL A 98 -2.98 -1.19 -4.24
CA VAL A 98 -3.62 0.00 -4.83
C VAL A 98 -3.19 1.28 -4.12
N ASP A 99 -2.69 2.27 -4.88
CA ASP A 99 -2.68 3.66 -4.42
C ASP A 99 -4.04 4.27 -4.76
N ALA A 100 -4.92 4.29 -3.77
CA ALA A 100 -6.31 4.70 -3.96
C ALA A 100 -6.45 6.17 -4.38
N GLU A 101 -5.62 7.05 -3.84
CA GLU A 101 -5.66 8.48 -4.17
C GLU A 101 -5.23 8.72 -5.60
N GLU A 102 -4.10 8.15 -6.02
CA GLU A 102 -3.60 8.31 -7.37
C GLU A 102 -4.48 7.59 -8.41
N LEU A 103 -5.06 6.43 -8.06
CA LEU A 103 -5.95 5.68 -8.95
C LEU A 103 -7.22 6.47 -9.28
N LEU A 104 -7.80 7.16 -8.29
CA LEU A 104 -9.05 7.90 -8.44
C LEU A 104 -8.86 9.38 -8.85
N ARG A 105 -7.67 9.94 -8.71
CA ARG A 105 -7.37 11.34 -9.00
C ARG A 105 -7.86 11.82 -10.37
N PRO A 106 -7.78 11.05 -11.48
CA PRO A 106 -8.27 11.51 -12.78
C PRO A 106 -9.77 11.81 -12.82
N PHE A 107 -10.55 11.28 -11.89
CA PHE A 107 -12.00 11.46 -11.85
C PHE A 107 -12.44 12.43 -10.76
N PHE A 108 -11.76 12.42 -9.61
CA PHE A 108 -12.16 13.20 -8.45
C PHE A 108 -10.94 13.70 -7.68
N PRO A 109 -10.82 15.01 -7.45
CA PRO A 109 -9.99 15.48 -6.36
C PRO A 109 -10.57 14.91 -5.05
N MET A 110 -9.74 14.29 -4.23
CA MET A 110 -10.17 13.61 -3.00
C MET A 110 -10.95 14.55 -2.05
N GLU A 111 -10.61 15.83 -2.07
CA GLU A 111 -11.27 16.89 -1.28
C GLU A 111 -12.73 17.11 -1.70
N ALA A 112 -13.08 16.76 -2.93
CA ALA A 112 -14.45 16.93 -3.46
C ALA A 112 -15.36 15.73 -3.17
N LEU A 113 -14.84 14.64 -2.59
CA LEU A 113 -15.66 13.48 -2.24
C LEU A 113 -16.57 13.80 -1.05
N PRO A 114 -17.90 13.57 -1.15
CA PRO A 114 -18.74 13.53 0.02
C PRO A 114 -18.18 12.52 1.03
N ASN A 115 -18.05 12.94 2.30
CA ASN A 115 -17.46 12.10 3.35
C ASN A 115 -15.97 11.74 3.15
N ALA A 116 -15.17 12.64 2.59
CA ALA A 116 -13.72 12.47 2.43
C ALA A 116 -13.02 11.98 3.73
N GLY A 117 -13.54 12.35 4.91
CA GLY A 117 -13.05 11.86 6.19
C GLY A 117 -13.18 10.34 6.36
N LEU A 118 -14.32 9.74 5.99
CA LEU A 118 -14.51 8.28 6.04
C LEU A 118 -13.62 7.57 5.02
N PHE A 119 -13.44 8.16 3.83
CA PHE A 119 -12.53 7.62 2.83
C PHE A 119 -11.10 7.59 3.35
N ARG A 120 -10.60 8.70 3.91
CA ARG A 120 -9.27 8.76 4.53
C ARG A 120 -9.11 7.77 5.68
N GLN A 121 -10.17 7.56 6.46
CA GLN A 121 -10.16 6.56 7.52
C GLN A 121 -9.94 5.14 6.97
N LEU A 122 -10.45 4.80 5.77
CA LEU A 122 -10.15 3.52 5.12
C LEU A 122 -8.69 3.40 4.71
N LEU A 123 -8.05 4.51 4.36
CA LEU A 123 -6.68 4.49 3.85
C LEU A 123 -5.63 4.27 4.96
N SER A 124 -6.01 4.42 6.24
CA SER A 124 -5.10 4.39 7.38
C SER A 124 -5.63 3.55 8.52
N GLY A 125 -4.78 2.68 9.05
CA GLY A 125 -5.07 1.89 10.25
C GLY A 125 -6.24 0.93 10.10
N THR A 126 -6.73 0.64 8.90
CA THR A 126 -7.93 -0.18 8.68
C THR A 126 -7.57 -1.60 8.31
N PHE A 127 -8.20 -2.53 9.01
CA PHE A 127 -8.30 -3.93 8.65
C PHE A 127 -9.75 -4.36 8.60
N ALA A 128 -10.13 -5.08 7.56
CA ALA A 128 -11.41 -5.76 7.49
C ALA A 128 -11.26 -7.13 6.82
N MET A 129 -11.93 -8.11 7.38
CA MET A 129 -12.18 -9.40 6.73
C MET A 129 -13.68 -9.49 6.45
N VAL A 130 -14.02 -9.76 5.21
CA VAL A 130 -15.39 -9.74 4.68
C VAL A 130 -15.76 -11.12 4.20
N ARG A 131 -16.77 -11.70 4.82
CA ARG A 131 -17.31 -13.01 4.44
C ARG A 131 -18.17 -12.90 3.18
N PRO A 132 -18.18 -13.91 2.32
CA PRO A 132 -19.03 -13.94 1.11
C PRO A 132 -20.51 -13.71 1.41
N GLU A 133 -21.01 -14.29 2.49
CA GLU A 133 -22.41 -14.19 2.93
C GLU A 133 -22.78 -12.84 3.53
N GLU A 134 -21.81 -12.14 4.12
CA GLU A 134 -22.02 -10.83 4.74
C GLU A 134 -22.14 -9.71 3.70
N ALA A 135 -21.25 -9.73 2.71
CA ALA A 135 -21.23 -8.72 1.67
C ALA A 135 -20.83 -9.31 0.30
N PRO A 136 -21.71 -10.09 -0.33
CA PRO A 136 -21.42 -10.77 -1.60
C PRO A 136 -21.03 -9.81 -2.73
N ARG A 137 -21.52 -8.56 -2.68
CA ARG A 137 -21.20 -7.53 -3.65
C ARG A 137 -19.74 -7.10 -3.58
N ILE A 138 -19.11 -7.07 -2.41
CA ILE A 138 -17.69 -6.75 -2.25
C ILE A 138 -16.84 -7.79 -2.97
N ARG A 139 -17.11 -9.08 -2.76
CA ARG A 139 -16.40 -10.16 -3.47
C ARG A 139 -16.60 -10.07 -5.00
N ALA A 140 -17.84 -9.80 -5.44
CA ALA A 140 -18.12 -9.65 -6.87
C ALA A 140 -17.33 -8.50 -7.51
N LEU A 141 -17.18 -7.37 -6.81
CA LEU A 141 -16.38 -6.22 -7.26
C LEU A 141 -14.89 -6.56 -7.33
N VAL A 142 -14.36 -7.29 -6.35
CA VAL A 142 -12.95 -7.73 -6.36
C VAL A 142 -12.70 -8.66 -7.55
N ASN A 143 -13.55 -9.66 -7.77
CA ASN A 143 -13.45 -10.54 -8.94
C ASN A 143 -13.51 -9.75 -10.25
N ALA A 144 -14.47 -8.83 -10.39
CA ALA A 144 -14.60 -8.01 -11.59
C ALA A 144 -13.36 -7.15 -11.86
N MET A 145 -12.73 -6.57 -10.83
CA MET A 145 -11.47 -5.84 -10.98
C MET A 145 -10.33 -6.75 -11.45
N MET A 146 -10.23 -7.95 -10.87
CA MET A 146 -9.20 -8.92 -11.25
C MET A 146 -9.40 -9.45 -12.69
N ASP A 147 -10.65 -9.66 -13.09
CA ASP A 147 -11.00 -10.08 -14.46
C ASP A 147 -10.66 -8.98 -15.47
N GLU A 148 -11.02 -7.73 -15.21
CA GLU A 148 -10.66 -6.60 -16.07
C GLU A 148 -9.14 -6.43 -16.22
N LEU A 149 -8.40 -6.52 -15.10
CA LEU A 149 -6.93 -6.45 -15.10
C LEU A 149 -6.31 -7.62 -15.89
N THR A 150 -6.92 -8.80 -15.83
CA THR A 150 -6.41 -10.00 -16.50
C THR A 150 -6.70 -9.95 -18.00
N ASN A 151 -7.90 -9.57 -18.40
CA ASN A 151 -8.35 -9.59 -19.78
C ASN A 151 -7.94 -8.33 -20.57
N GLN A 152 -7.77 -7.20 -19.89
CA GLN A 152 -7.35 -5.92 -20.45
C GLN A 152 -8.13 -5.53 -21.73
N GLY A 153 -9.46 -5.63 -21.65
CA GLY A 153 -10.35 -5.22 -22.72
C GLY A 153 -10.27 -3.72 -23.00
N LEU A 154 -11.02 -3.26 -24.01
CA LEU A 154 -11.09 -1.84 -24.35
C LEU A 154 -11.54 -1.02 -23.13
N ASN A 155 -10.76 0.02 -22.76
CA ASN A 155 -11.03 0.89 -21.62
C ASN A 155 -11.04 0.18 -20.23
N TYR A 156 -10.36 -0.97 -20.09
CA TYR A 156 -10.29 -1.69 -18.81
C TYR A 156 -9.83 -0.82 -17.64
N GLU A 157 -8.92 0.13 -17.85
CA GLU A 157 -8.47 1.04 -16.81
C GLU A 157 -9.59 1.93 -16.26
N ILE A 158 -10.51 2.37 -17.14
CA ILE A 158 -11.70 3.14 -16.75
C ILE A 158 -12.66 2.24 -15.96
N SER A 159 -12.89 1.03 -16.44
CA SER A 159 -13.73 0.04 -15.77
C SER A 159 -13.20 -0.27 -14.35
N VAL A 160 -11.92 -0.57 -14.21
CA VAL A 160 -11.29 -0.85 -12.91
C VAL A 160 -11.42 0.32 -11.94
N ARG A 161 -11.21 1.57 -12.39
CA ARG A 161 -11.39 2.75 -11.54
C ARG A 161 -12.84 2.88 -11.05
N GLY A 162 -13.82 2.66 -11.93
CA GLY A 162 -15.24 2.67 -11.55
C GLY A 162 -15.61 1.58 -10.56
N LEU A 163 -15.12 0.35 -10.78
CA LEU A 163 -15.28 -0.79 -9.88
C LEU A 163 -14.62 -0.53 -8.53
N PHE A 164 -13.40 0.02 -8.52
CA PHE A 164 -12.68 0.36 -7.30
C PHE A 164 -13.39 1.45 -6.49
N LEU A 165 -13.90 2.50 -7.12
CA LEU A 165 -14.69 3.53 -6.44
C LEU A 165 -15.95 2.93 -5.80
N THR A 166 -16.62 2.01 -6.52
CA THR A 166 -17.80 1.30 -5.99
C THR A 166 -17.41 0.39 -4.82
N PHE A 167 -16.30 -0.33 -4.94
CA PHE A 167 -15.74 -1.17 -3.87
C PHE A 167 -15.47 -0.36 -2.60
N MET A 168 -14.79 0.80 -2.72
CA MET A 168 -14.51 1.68 -1.59
C MET A 168 -15.79 2.19 -0.92
N THR A 169 -16.81 2.49 -1.73
CA THR A 169 -18.13 2.91 -1.23
C THR A 169 -18.81 1.79 -0.44
N GLU A 170 -18.78 0.56 -0.92
CA GLU A 170 -19.32 -0.61 -0.21
C GLU A 170 -18.55 -0.89 1.08
N MET A 171 -17.22 -0.75 1.07
CA MET A 171 -16.40 -0.88 2.28
C MET A 171 -16.76 0.17 3.33
N MET A 172 -16.94 1.44 2.94
CA MET A 172 -17.39 2.49 3.86
C MET A 172 -18.75 2.16 4.48
N ARG A 173 -19.72 1.67 3.68
CA ARG A 173 -21.04 1.25 4.15
C ARG A 173 -20.96 0.11 5.16
N LEU A 174 -20.17 -0.91 4.82
CA LEU A 174 -19.98 -2.08 5.68
C LEU A 174 -19.35 -1.71 7.03
N LEU A 175 -18.29 -0.92 7.03
CA LEU A 175 -17.61 -0.52 8.26
C LEU A 175 -18.46 0.41 9.11
N SER A 176 -19.23 1.31 8.49
CA SER A 176 -20.23 2.13 9.20
C SER A 176 -21.30 1.27 9.86
N ALA A 177 -21.81 0.24 9.17
CA ALA A 177 -22.81 -0.67 9.71
C ALA A 177 -22.28 -1.54 10.86
N ARG A 178 -21.00 -1.95 10.80
CA ARG A 178 -20.32 -2.68 11.88
C ARG A 178 -20.07 -1.81 13.14
N GLY A 179 -20.23 -0.48 13.04
CA GLY A 179 -19.86 0.44 14.12
C GLY A 179 -18.36 0.47 14.41
N THR A 180 -17.55 -0.02 13.50
CA THR A 180 -16.10 -0.07 13.65
C THR A 180 -15.52 1.31 13.36
N THR A 181 -15.37 2.12 14.39
CA THR A 181 -14.77 3.45 14.29
C THR A 181 -13.28 3.46 14.62
N THR A 182 -12.70 2.34 14.99
CA THR A 182 -11.28 2.30 15.34
C THR A 182 -10.65 0.98 14.96
N SER A 183 -9.69 1.08 14.09
CA SER A 183 -8.55 0.18 13.98
C SER A 183 -7.92 -0.07 15.36
N PRO A 184 -7.35 -1.27 15.62
CA PRO A 184 -6.33 -1.40 16.64
C PRO A 184 -5.32 -0.29 16.39
N ARG A 185 -5.04 0.57 17.39
CA ARG A 185 -3.98 1.59 17.28
C ARG A 185 -2.79 0.93 16.60
N SER A 186 -2.41 1.45 15.44
CA SER A 186 -1.17 1.05 14.79
C SER A 186 -0.03 1.33 15.80
N MET A 187 0.32 0.31 16.58
CA MET A 187 1.44 0.39 17.50
C MET A 187 2.70 0.39 16.65
N GLY A 188 3.62 1.25 16.94
CA GLY A 188 4.87 1.37 16.21
C GLY A 188 4.94 2.66 15.40
N ILE A 189 5.46 2.58 14.17
CA ILE A 189 5.72 3.75 13.31
C ILE A 189 4.56 4.13 12.39
N GLY A 190 3.46 3.39 12.41
CA GLY A 190 2.29 3.61 11.52
C GLY A 190 1.76 5.04 11.55
N PRO A 191 1.49 5.66 12.73
CA PRO A 191 1.04 7.05 12.80
C PRO A 191 1.99 8.04 12.12
N ALA A 192 3.30 7.81 12.22
CA ALA A 192 4.30 8.66 11.57
C ALA A 192 4.30 8.45 10.04
N LEU A 193 4.13 7.23 9.55
CA LEU A 193 4.04 6.94 8.11
C LEU A 193 2.82 7.62 7.49
N ASN A 194 1.68 7.55 8.16
CA ASN A 194 0.47 8.24 7.72
C ASN A 194 0.67 9.75 7.68
N TYR A 195 1.21 10.31 8.75
CA TYR A 195 1.51 11.73 8.81
C TYR A 195 2.46 12.16 7.67
N ILE A 196 3.51 11.38 7.40
CA ILE A 196 4.42 11.64 6.26
C ILE A 196 3.65 11.63 4.93
N ASN A 197 2.77 10.66 4.72
CA ASN A 197 2.01 10.55 3.47
C ASN A 197 1.00 11.70 3.27
N GLU A 198 0.40 12.19 4.33
CA GLU A 198 -0.58 13.29 4.28
C GLU A 198 0.09 14.68 4.25
N HIS A 199 1.24 14.83 4.94
CA HIS A 199 1.91 16.12 5.16
C HIS A 199 3.30 16.22 4.51
N TYR A 200 3.63 15.37 3.54
CA TYR A 200 4.97 15.32 2.92
C TYR A 200 5.43 16.67 2.36
N MET A 201 4.52 17.55 1.96
CA MET A 201 4.83 18.89 1.45
C MET A 201 5.29 19.85 2.57
N GLU A 202 4.89 19.58 3.80
CA GLU A 202 5.11 20.44 4.95
C GLU A 202 6.48 20.19 5.58
N GLU A 203 6.86 21.09 6.50
CA GLU A 203 8.03 20.91 7.34
C GLU A 203 7.60 20.39 8.71
N PHE A 204 8.18 19.31 9.12
CA PHE A 204 8.01 18.73 10.45
C PHE A 204 9.35 18.16 10.94
N SER A 205 9.46 18.03 12.24
CA SER A 205 10.65 17.48 12.89
C SER A 205 10.50 15.97 13.13
N ILE A 206 11.63 15.32 13.39
CA ILE A 206 11.60 13.92 13.86
C ILE A 206 10.93 13.84 15.24
N GLY A 207 10.96 14.92 16.03
CA GLY A 207 10.24 15.01 17.31
C GLY A 207 8.74 14.84 17.11
N ASP A 208 8.17 15.59 16.17
CA ASP A 208 6.73 15.54 15.87
C ASP A 208 6.30 14.12 15.48
N LEU A 209 7.09 13.45 14.65
CA LEU A 209 6.81 12.06 14.24
C LEU A 209 6.92 11.06 15.41
N ALA A 210 7.90 11.27 16.30
CA ALA A 210 8.08 10.43 17.48
C ALA A 210 6.93 10.61 18.48
N ASP A 211 6.49 11.86 18.67
CA ASP A 211 5.37 12.21 19.56
C ASP A 211 4.05 11.60 19.07
N LEU A 212 3.79 11.61 17.75
CA LEU A 212 2.66 10.93 17.14
C LEU A 212 2.64 9.43 17.44
N CYS A 213 3.83 8.82 17.55
CA CYS A 213 3.98 7.40 17.89
C CYS A 213 4.05 7.13 19.40
N GLY A 214 4.01 8.17 20.23
CA GLY A 214 4.16 8.05 21.69
C GLY A 214 5.54 7.53 22.13
N MET A 215 6.61 7.89 21.40
CA MET A 215 7.96 7.39 21.59
C MET A 215 8.97 8.51 21.79
N SER A 216 10.09 8.20 22.46
CA SER A 216 11.27 9.09 22.39
C SER A 216 11.86 9.09 20.98
N GLN A 217 12.49 10.20 20.56
CA GLN A 217 13.11 10.32 19.23
C GLN A 217 14.13 9.22 18.94
N SER A 218 14.91 8.82 19.95
CA SER A 218 15.93 7.77 19.79
C SER A 218 15.31 6.41 19.54
N HIS A 219 14.26 6.06 20.30
CA HIS A 219 13.51 4.81 20.09
C HIS A 219 12.81 4.80 18.75
N PHE A 220 12.12 5.91 18.40
CA PHE A 220 11.45 6.07 17.11
C PHE A 220 12.42 5.86 15.93
N ARG A 221 13.58 6.55 15.92
CA ARG A 221 14.59 6.39 14.86
C ARG A 221 15.10 4.97 14.72
N ALA A 222 15.36 4.29 15.84
CA ALA A 222 15.83 2.91 15.84
C ALA A 222 14.75 1.97 15.28
N LEU A 223 13.51 2.09 15.76
CA LEU A 223 12.39 1.27 15.31
C LEU A 223 12.06 1.56 13.83
N PHE A 224 12.02 2.85 13.43
CA PHE A 224 11.76 3.24 12.05
C PHE A 224 12.81 2.65 11.09
N ARG A 225 14.12 2.78 11.42
CA ARG A 225 15.18 2.19 10.60
C ARG A 225 15.15 0.67 10.58
N SER A 226 14.80 0.03 11.70
CA SER A 226 14.65 -1.43 11.76
C SER A 226 13.51 -1.92 10.86
N ALA A 227 12.37 -1.19 10.83
CA ALA A 227 11.20 -1.57 10.07
C ALA A 227 11.30 -1.21 8.56
N MET A 228 11.81 -0.01 8.26
CA MET A 228 11.84 0.56 6.90
C MET A 228 13.15 0.32 6.15
N GLY A 229 14.22 -0.07 6.86
CA GLY A 229 15.58 -0.12 6.31
C GLY A 229 16.22 1.24 6.08
N ILE A 230 15.46 2.33 6.15
CA ILE A 230 15.87 3.72 5.92
C ILE A 230 15.49 4.62 7.09
N GLY A 231 16.05 5.83 7.13
CA GLY A 231 15.70 6.82 8.17
C GLY A 231 14.39 7.59 7.87
N PRO A 232 13.74 8.19 8.89
CA PRO A 232 12.48 8.93 8.71
C PRO A 232 12.57 10.06 7.68
N LEU A 233 13.64 10.87 7.68
CA LEU A 233 13.83 11.95 6.70
C LEU A 233 14.07 11.43 5.29
N GLU A 234 14.69 10.28 5.17
CA GLU A 234 14.89 9.60 3.88
C GLU A 234 13.54 9.12 3.33
N GLN A 235 12.67 8.58 4.19
CA GLN A 235 11.30 8.23 3.82
C GLN A 235 10.49 9.45 3.34
N VAL A 236 10.59 10.60 4.02
CA VAL A 236 9.94 11.84 3.56
C VAL A 236 10.40 12.21 2.15
N ASN A 237 11.72 12.19 1.91
CA ASN A 237 12.25 12.49 0.58
C ASN A 237 11.77 11.48 -0.47
N ARG A 238 11.75 10.17 -0.14
CA ARG A 238 11.23 9.12 -1.03
C ARG A 238 9.77 9.37 -1.39
N THR A 239 8.92 9.67 -0.41
CA THR A 239 7.51 10.03 -0.65
C THR A 239 7.39 11.25 -1.56
N ARG A 240 8.16 12.32 -1.32
CA ARG A 240 8.19 13.52 -2.18
C ARG A 240 8.58 13.19 -3.63
N ILE A 241 9.59 12.35 -3.83
CA ILE A 241 10.03 11.94 -5.17
C ILE A 241 8.96 11.09 -5.86
N GLN A 242 8.30 10.17 -5.16
CA GLN A 242 7.20 9.38 -5.72
C GLN A 242 6.05 10.28 -6.20
N LYS A 243 5.64 11.24 -5.38
CA LYS A 243 4.61 12.24 -5.77
C LYS A 243 5.09 13.13 -6.93
N ALA A 244 6.36 13.50 -6.96
CA ALA A 244 6.93 14.24 -8.08
C ALA A 244 6.91 13.44 -9.39
N CYS A 245 7.17 12.15 -9.35
CA CYS A 245 7.07 11.26 -10.52
C CYS A 245 5.65 11.27 -11.12
N SER A 246 4.62 11.23 -10.29
CA SER A 246 3.23 11.34 -10.72
C SER A 246 2.96 12.71 -11.38
N LEU A 247 3.36 13.81 -10.75
CA LEU A 247 3.18 15.16 -11.29
C LEU A 247 3.96 15.40 -12.60
N LEU A 248 5.21 14.92 -12.68
CA LEU A 248 6.04 14.99 -13.89
C LEU A 248 5.38 14.31 -15.09
N ARG A 249 4.57 13.31 -14.86
CA ARG A 249 3.89 12.53 -15.88
C ARG A 249 2.52 13.08 -16.24
N MET A 250 1.77 13.54 -15.23
CA MET A 250 0.37 13.96 -15.39
C MET A 250 0.21 15.43 -15.79
N THR A 251 1.27 16.23 -15.68
CA THR A 251 1.21 17.67 -15.91
C THR A 251 2.37 18.17 -16.76
N ASP A 252 2.15 19.29 -17.46
CA ASP A 252 3.19 20.04 -18.18
C ASP A 252 3.91 21.06 -17.28
N SER A 253 3.67 21.01 -15.95
CA SER A 253 4.29 21.89 -14.98
C SER A 253 5.81 21.81 -15.06
N SER A 254 6.51 22.94 -14.88
CA SER A 254 7.97 22.95 -14.90
C SER A 254 8.54 22.10 -13.75
N VAL A 255 9.75 21.58 -13.93
CA VAL A 255 10.45 20.81 -12.88
C VAL A 255 10.61 21.64 -11.60
N LEU A 256 10.81 22.96 -11.74
CA LEU A 256 10.86 23.89 -10.61
C LEU A 256 9.52 23.93 -9.86
N ALA A 257 8.43 24.16 -10.57
CA ALA A 257 7.10 24.19 -9.95
C ALA A 257 6.74 22.88 -9.25
N ILE A 258 7.08 21.73 -9.86
CA ILE A 258 6.88 20.43 -9.24
C ILE A 258 7.73 20.27 -7.97
N SER A 259 9.00 20.71 -8.00
CA SER A 259 9.86 20.64 -6.83
C SER A 259 9.29 21.42 -5.63
N GLU A 260 8.69 22.58 -5.87
CA GLU A 260 8.01 23.38 -4.84
C GLU A 260 6.72 22.70 -4.36
N LEU A 261 5.89 22.19 -5.28
CA LEU A 261 4.65 21.49 -4.97
C LEU A 261 4.85 20.26 -4.08
N VAL A 262 5.99 19.56 -4.22
CA VAL A 262 6.29 18.40 -3.38
C VAL A 262 7.11 18.74 -2.14
N GLY A 263 7.27 20.02 -1.81
CA GLY A 263 7.83 20.48 -0.54
C GLY A 263 9.35 20.63 -0.52
N TYR A 264 10.04 20.79 -1.66
CA TYR A 264 11.45 21.14 -1.70
C TYR A 264 11.65 22.65 -1.72
N ARG A 265 12.54 23.15 -0.85
CA ARG A 265 12.91 24.58 -0.81
C ARG A 265 13.82 25.02 -1.97
N THR A 266 14.58 24.09 -2.55
CA THR A 266 15.50 24.38 -3.66
C THR A 266 15.45 23.29 -4.72
N LEU A 267 15.51 23.72 -5.99
CA LEU A 267 15.58 22.82 -7.13
C LEU A 267 16.83 21.92 -7.08
N SER A 268 17.94 22.42 -6.57
CA SER A 268 19.18 21.64 -6.45
C SER A 268 19.03 20.45 -5.50
N SER A 269 18.35 20.65 -4.35
CA SER A 269 18.06 19.57 -3.40
C SER A 269 17.11 18.54 -4.00
N PHE A 270 16.07 19.02 -4.69
CA PHE A 270 15.15 18.15 -5.42
C PHE A 270 15.86 17.29 -6.47
N ASN A 271 16.62 17.90 -7.37
CA ASN A 271 17.34 17.17 -8.43
C ASN A 271 18.29 16.11 -7.84
N ARG A 272 19.00 16.45 -6.77
CA ARG A 272 19.90 15.52 -6.09
C ARG A 272 19.15 14.28 -5.55
N HIS A 273 18.05 14.50 -4.80
CA HIS A 273 17.28 13.39 -4.26
C HIS A 273 16.56 12.60 -5.35
N PHE A 274 16.03 13.29 -6.36
CA PHE A 274 15.39 12.64 -7.51
C PHE A 274 16.36 11.73 -8.27
N SER A 275 17.55 12.24 -8.61
CA SER A 275 18.56 11.43 -9.32
C SER A 275 19.11 10.29 -8.46
N ALA A 276 19.23 10.48 -7.15
CA ALA A 276 19.64 9.42 -6.22
C ALA A 276 18.61 8.28 -6.15
N GLU A 277 17.30 8.59 -6.17
CA GLU A 277 16.23 7.59 -6.09
C GLU A 277 15.92 6.95 -7.44
N MET A 278 15.86 7.75 -8.52
CA MET A 278 15.40 7.32 -9.85
C MET A 278 16.53 6.97 -10.83
N GLY A 279 17.78 7.25 -10.49
CA GLY A 279 18.93 7.00 -11.35
C GLY A 279 19.09 7.96 -12.53
N VAL A 280 18.11 8.83 -12.79
CA VAL A 280 18.09 9.79 -13.90
C VAL A 280 17.56 11.14 -13.43
N SER A 281 17.75 12.20 -14.20
CA SER A 281 17.20 13.52 -13.89
C SER A 281 15.66 13.56 -14.05
N PRO A 282 14.94 14.49 -13.39
CA PRO A 282 13.49 14.65 -13.55
C PRO A 282 13.05 14.86 -14.99
N SER A 283 13.83 15.61 -15.79
CA SER A 283 13.55 15.88 -17.19
C SER A 283 13.74 14.66 -18.09
N GLU A 284 14.78 13.87 -17.84
CA GLU A 284 15.02 12.59 -18.52
C GLU A 284 13.94 11.59 -18.18
N TRP A 285 13.57 11.51 -16.90
CA TRP A 285 12.52 10.63 -16.43
C TRP A 285 11.17 10.98 -17.08
N ARG A 286 10.78 12.26 -17.15
CA ARG A 286 9.56 12.72 -17.84
C ARG A 286 9.55 12.27 -19.31
N ARG A 287 10.66 12.39 -20.00
CA ARG A 287 10.80 12.00 -21.41
C ARG A 287 10.68 10.49 -21.60
N ALA A 288 11.28 9.71 -20.71
CA ALA A 288 11.24 8.25 -20.76
C ALA A 288 9.87 7.69 -20.36
N ALA A 289 9.21 8.32 -19.41
CA ALA A 289 7.91 7.87 -18.86
C ALA A 289 6.78 7.87 -19.91
N GLY A 290 6.88 8.68 -20.97
CA GLY A 290 5.93 8.65 -22.11
C GLY A 290 5.97 7.33 -22.89
N ASN A 291 6.99 6.50 -22.73
CA ASN A 291 7.22 5.29 -23.54
C ASN A 291 7.16 3.97 -22.76
N SER A 292 7.02 3.97 -21.44
CA SER A 292 7.10 2.74 -20.63
C SER A 292 5.72 2.32 -20.12
N ARG A 293 5.23 1.18 -20.61
CA ARG A 293 4.05 0.49 -20.06
C ARG A 293 4.55 -0.54 -19.04
N MET A 294 4.44 -0.25 -17.75
CA MET A 294 4.56 -1.29 -16.73
C MET A 294 3.31 -2.18 -16.78
N THR A 295 3.50 -3.47 -16.69
CA THR A 295 2.40 -4.42 -16.65
C THR A 295 1.78 -4.42 -15.25
N PRO A 296 0.46 -4.21 -15.12
CA PRO A 296 -0.21 -4.19 -13.82
C PRO A 296 -0.42 -5.57 -13.20
N ILE A 297 0.22 -6.60 -13.76
CA ILE A 297 0.06 -7.99 -13.32
C ILE A 297 1.41 -8.62 -13.09
N LEU A 298 1.60 -9.15 -11.87
CA LEU A 298 2.69 -10.07 -11.57
C LEU A 298 2.11 -11.48 -11.44
N LYS A 299 2.55 -12.39 -12.31
CA LYS A 299 2.25 -13.81 -12.20
C LYS A 299 3.44 -14.50 -11.56
N TYR A 300 3.23 -15.15 -10.43
CA TYR A 300 4.24 -15.93 -9.76
C TYR A 300 4.09 -17.40 -10.08
N SER A 301 5.20 -18.06 -10.39
CA SER A 301 5.32 -19.49 -10.52
C SER A 301 6.08 -20.05 -9.31
N GLY A 302 5.33 -20.41 -8.27
CA GLY A 302 5.89 -21.09 -7.09
C GLY A 302 6.19 -20.18 -5.88
N TRP A 303 6.51 -20.82 -4.78
CA TRP A 303 6.91 -20.22 -3.52
C TRP A 303 8.12 -19.32 -3.73
N LEU A 304 7.89 -18.04 -3.70
CA LEU A 304 8.98 -17.10 -3.59
C LEU A 304 9.22 -16.83 -2.11
N THR A 305 10.39 -17.26 -1.64
CA THR A 305 11.13 -16.44 -0.69
C THR A 305 10.94 -15.00 -1.16
N PRO A 306 10.56 -14.05 -0.29
CA PRO A 306 10.36 -12.67 -0.71
C PRO A 306 11.50 -12.27 -1.63
N PRO A 307 11.24 -11.60 -2.76
CA PRO A 307 12.30 -11.30 -3.71
C PRO A 307 13.40 -10.60 -2.91
N LYS A 308 14.57 -11.23 -2.82
CA LYS A 308 15.77 -10.49 -2.48
C LYS A 308 15.70 -9.29 -3.40
N GLN A 309 15.63 -8.09 -2.84
CA GLN A 309 15.73 -6.86 -3.58
C GLN A 309 16.67 -7.11 -4.74
N ILE A 310 16.17 -6.99 -5.96
CA ILE A 310 17.02 -6.89 -7.14
C ILE A 310 17.75 -5.55 -6.93
N ARG A 311 18.77 -5.56 -6.08
CA ARG A 311 19.82 -4.57 -6.17
C ARG A 311 20.44 -4.87 -7.52
N GLY A 312 20.23 -3.95 -8.45
CA GLY A 312 20.99 -3.95 -9.69
C GLY A 312 22.45 -4.17 -9.34
N GLU A 313 22.98 -5.29 -9.75
CA GLU A 313 24.43 -5.46 -9.80
C GLU A 313 24.98 -4.53 -10.89
N PRO A 314 26.21 -3.99 -10.69
CA PRO A 314 26.78 -2.89 -11.43
C PRO A 314 26.99 -3.16 -12.91
#